data_0bd2629ffefd5856ba00558f353999c0
#
_entry.id   0bd2629ffefd5856ba00558f353999c0
#
_cell.length_a   1.000
_cell.length_b   1.000
_cell.length_c   1.000
_cell.angle_alpha   90.00
_cell.angle_beta   90.00
_cell.angle_gamma   90.00
#
_symmetry.space_group_name_H-M   'P 1'
#
loop_
_entity.id
_entity.type
_entity.pdbx_description
1 polymer ?
#
loop_
_entity_poly.entity_id
_entity_poly.type
_entity_poly.pdbx_seq_one_letter_code
_entity_poly.pdbx_strand_id
1 'polypeptide(L)'
;MSNDRQTTRGKYPTVMGVDIGGTGTKGGLARLGSGAKAGTLRGDRFRLPTPQPAMPATVAQTVAQVAAELGSREKAPPAGSAVGVCFPSIIRGGVCRSASNIDSSWIGTDVADLLATHLDRPVTVLNDADAAGLAEARYGAGRGRSGTVMVITLGTGIGGALIHDGRLVPNFEAGALELDGVMAESRASAKAREREGLSWSEYAARLQRYFTHLERVFSPDLFIVGGGISKRPDDYLPLLDLSTQIIPAQLQNNAGIVGAALAAHDDPADAN
;
A
#
# COMPACT_ATOMS: atom_id res chain seq x y z
N MET A 1 -23.90 8.71 -39.91
CA MET A 1 -24.52 8.79 -38.55
C MET A 1 -23.48 8.29 -37.57
N SER A 2 -22.69 9.24 -37.06
CA SER A 2 -21.63 8.97 -36.10
C SER A 2 -22.25 8.80 -34.72
N ASN A 3 -22.04 7.64 -34.13
CA ASN A 3 -22.56 7.25 -32.83
C ASN A 3 -21.63 7.80 -31.73
N ASP A 4 -21.90 9.04 -31.30
CA ASP A 4 -21.22 9.69 -30.19
C ASP A 4 -21.66 9.04 -28.87
N ARG A 5 -21.00 7.95 -28.49
CA ARG A 5 -21.04 7.45 -27.12
C ARG A 5 -20.05 8.26 -26.26
N GLN A 6 -20.37 9.52 -26.00
CA GLN A 6 -19.80 10.26 -24.89
C GLN A 6 -20.27 9.60 -23.59
N THR A 7 -19.48 8.63 -23.11
CA THR A 7 -19.58 8.20 -21.72
C THR A 7 -19.23 9.39 -20.84
N THR A 8 -20.19 9.94 -20.13
CA THR A 8 -20.02 10.92 -19.05
C THR A 8 -19.20 10.26 -17.94
N ARG A 9 -17.87 10.18 -18.12
CA ARG A 9 -16.96 9.85 -17.03
C ARG A 9 -17.08 10.97 -16.00
N GLY A 10 -17.67 10.66 -14.85
CA GLY A 10 -17.76 11.60 -13.73
C GLY A 10 -16.39 12.15 -13.40
N LYS A 11 -16.32 13.38 -12.88
CA LYS A 11 -15.08 14.08 -12.48
C LYS A 11 -14.13 13.23 -11.62
N TYR A 12 -14.66 12.22 -10.93
CA TYR A 12 -13.93 11.28 -10.08
C TYR A 12 -14.36 9.85 -10.43
N PRO A 13 -13.61 9.12 -11.28
CA PRO A 13 -13.81 7.70 -11.46
C PRO A 13 -13.81 6.99 -10.11
N THR A 14 -14.73 6.04 -9.94
CA THR A 14 -14.80 5.21 -8.72
C THR A 14 -14.22 3.86 -9.04
N VAL A 15 -13.21 3.43 -8.27
CA VAL A 15 -12.57 2.12 -8.42
C VAL A 15 -12.55 1.42 -7.06
N MET A 16 -12.76 0.13 -7.06
CA MET A 16 -12.71 -0.69 -5.86
C MET A 16 -11.25 -1.05 -5.54
N GLY A 17 -10.84 -0.78 -4.30
CA GLY A 17 -9.57 -1.24 -3.77
C GLY A 17 -9.77 -2.13 -2.55
N VAL A 18 -8.99 -3.20 -2.43
CA VAL A 18 -8.98 -4.11 -1.29
C VAL A 18 -7.56 -4.22 -0.73
N ASP A 19 -7.44 -4.23 0.57
CA ASP A 19 -6.20 -4.35 1.31
C ASP A 19 -6.27 -5.60 2.19
N ILE A 20 -5.49 -6.62 1.85
CA ILE A 20 -5.38 -7.88 2.57
C ILE A 20 -4.26 -7.75 3.61
N GLY A 21 -4.64 -7.60 4.87
CA GLY A 21 -3.67 -7.61 5.98
C GLY A 21 -3.74 -8.90 6.78
N GLY A 22 -2.71 -9.19 7.58
CA GLY A 22 -2.61 -10.42 8.37
C GLY A 22 -3.74 -10.63 9.40
N THR A 23 -4.40 -9.57 9.86
CA THR A 23 -5.49 -9.63 10.85
C THR A 23 -6.84 -9.16 10.32
N GLY A 24 -6.88 -8.57 9.13
CA GLY A 24 -8.12 -8.04 8.56
C GLY A 24 -7.96 -7.63 7.12
N THR A 25 -8.91 -8.07 6.33
CA THR A 25 -9.10 -7.71 4.93
C THR A 25 -10.10 -6.56 4.88
N LYS A 26 -9.71 -5.45 4.28
CA LYS A 26 -10.54 -4.24 4.22
C LYS A 26 -10.61 -3.71 2.79
N GLY A 27 -11.72 -3.11 2.42
CA GLY A 27 -11.90 -2.54 1.11
C GLY A 27 -12.64 -1.21 1.14
N GLY A 28 -12.62 -0.50 0.02
CA GLY A 28 -13.30 0.77 -0.16
C GLY A 28 -13.44 1.16 -1.62
N LEU A 29 -14.31 2.12 -1.86
CA LEU A 29 -14.54 2.72 -3.17
C LEU A 29 -13.71 4.00 -3.27
N ALA A 30 -12.59 3.97 -3.98
CA ALA A 30 -11.70 5.11 -4.14
C ALA A 30 -12.19 6.08 -5.23
N ARG A 31 -12.12 7.39 -4.96
CA ARG A 31 -12.28 8.45 -5.96
C ARG A 31 -10.93 8.73 -6.59
N LEU A 32 -10.79 8.43 -7.85
CA LEU A 32 -9.57 8.70 -8.60
C LEU A 32 -9.71 9.97 -9.47
N GLY A 33 -8.73 10.25 -10.32
CA GLY A 33 -8.69 11.42 -11.18
C GLY A 33 -8.06 12.65 -10.51
N SER A 34 -8.60 13.84 -10.76
CA SER A 34 -8.03 15.11 -10.28
C SER A 34 -9.05 15.94 -9.49
N GLY A 35 -8.55 16.79 -8.60
CA GLY A 35 -9.36 17.72 -7.80
C GLY A 35 -9.37 17.38 -6.30
N ALA A 36 -10.12 18.16 -5.51
CA ALA A 36 -10.04 18.16 -4.05
C ALA A 36 -10.48 16.85 -3.37
N LYS A 37 -11.28 16.03 -4.04
CA LYS A 37 -11.74 14.73 -3.49
C LYS A 37 -11.00 13.53 -4.08
N ALA A 38 -10.05 13.72 -4.99
CA ALA A 38 -9.24 12.63 -5.53
C ALA A 38 -8.38 12.01 -4.41
N GLY A 39 -8.22 10.69 -4.44
CA GLY A 39 -7.51 9.96 -3.39
C GLY A 39 -8.31 9.72 -2.11
N THR A 40 -9.61 10.09 -2.07
CA THR A 40 -10.49 9.82 -0.92
C THR A 40 -11.43 8.65 -1.19
N LEU A 41 -11.98 8.06 -0.13
CA LEU A 41 -12.99 7.01 -0.27
C LEU A 41 -14.40 7.60 -0.42
N ARG A 42 -15.27 6.86 -1.11
CA ARG A 42 -16.73 7.08 -1.12
C ARG A 42 -17.37 6.25 -0.02
N GLY A 43 -17.73 6.92 1.07
CA GLY A 43 -18.24 6.27 2.27
C GLY A 43 -17.16 5.54 3.07
N ASP A 44 -17.59 4.74 4.02
CA ASP A 44 -16.71 4.06 4.96
C ASP A 44 -16.06 2.82 4.34
N ARG A 45 -14.92 2.45 4.89
CA ARG A 45 -14.29 1.15 4.59
C ARG A 45 -15.16 0.04 5.13
N PHE A 46 -15.19 -1.06 4.39
CA PHE A 46 -15.71 -2.32 4.92
C PHE A 46 -14.55 -3.23 5.29
N ARG A 47 -14.64 -3.91 6.43
CA ARG A 47 -13.58 -4.78 6.95
C ARG A 47 -14.16 -6.06 7.49
N LEU A 48 -13.53 -7.19 7.11
CA LEU A 48 -13.71 -8.50 7.72
C LEU A 48 -12.41 -8.97 8.37
N PRO A 49 -12.46 -9.84 9.39
CA PRO A 49 -11.27 -10.52 9.88
C PRO A 49 -10.63 -11.34 8.76
N THR A 50 -9.31 -11.32 8.64
CA THR A 50 -8.59 -12.28 7.80
C THR A 50 -8.64 -13.65 8.48
N PRO A 51 -9.11 -14.71 7.79
CA PRO A 51 -9.16 -16.06 8.35
C PRO A 51 -7.79 -16.53 8.88
N GLN A 52 -7.82 -17.34 9.93
CA GLN A 52 -6.61 -17.96 10.47
C GLN A 52 -6.78 -19.49 10.51
N PRO A 53 -5.88 -20.25 9.87
CA PRO A 53 -4.76 -19.80 9.03
C PRO A 53 -5.24 -19.08 7.76
N ALA A 54 -4.41 -18.10 7.30
CA ALA A 54 -4.74 -17.25 6.16
C ALA A 54 -4.46 -17.96 4.83
N MET A 55 -5.18 -19.07 4.58
CA MET A 55 -5.02 -19.91 3.39
C MET A 55 -5.58 -19.24 2.12
N PRO A 56 -5.02 -19.52 0.93
CA PRO A 56 -5.46 -18.91 -0.33
C PRO A 56 -6.98 -18.94 -0.55
N ALA A 57 -7.61 -20.10 -0.45
CA ALA A 57 -9.04 -20.25 -0.71
C ALA A 57 -9.93 -19.47 0.29
N THR A 58 -9.60 -19.50 1.59
CA THR A 58 -10.39 -18.82 2.63
C THR A 58 -10.23 -17.30 2.56
N VAL A 59 -9.03 -16.81 2.25
CA VAL A 59 -8.79 -15.37 2.04
C VAL A 59 -9.48 -14.89 0.76
N ALA A 60 -9.43 -15.65 -0.34
CA ALA A 60 -10.13 -15.31 -1.58
C ALA A 60 -11.64 -15.19 -1.36
N GLN A 61 -12.25 -16.10 -0.60
CA GLN A 61 -13.67 -16.00 -0.20
C GLN A 61 -13.94 -14.72 0.62
N THR A 62 -13.04 -14.36 1.54
CA THR A 62 -13.17 -13.14 2.34
C THR A 62 -13.08 -11.90 1.46
N VAL A 63 -12.17 -11.87 0.49
CA VAL A 63 -12.07 -10.79 -0.50
C VAL A 63 -13.35 -10.69 -1.34
N ALA A 64 -13.92 -11.82 -1.77
CA ALA A 64 -15.17 -11.83 -2.50
C ALA A 64 -16.34 -11.26 -1.68
N GLN A 65 -16.40 -11.56 -0.38
CA GLN A 65 -17.42 -10.97 0.52
C GLN A 65 -17.23 -9.45 0.67
N VAL A 66 -15.98 -8.97 0.82
CA VAL A 66 -15.67 -7.53 0.86
C VAL A 66 -16.08 -6.86 -0.45
N ALA A 67 -15.75 -7.46 -1.59
CA ALA A 67 -16.08 -6.93 -2.91
C ALA A 67 -17.60 -6.92 -3.16
N ALA A 68 -18.33 -7.93 -2.74
CA ALA A 68 -19.80 -8.02 -2.86
C ALA A 68 -20.49 -6.90 -2.07
N GLU A 69 -20.08 -6.68 -0.82
CA GLU A 69 -20.58 -5.57 0.01
C GLU A 69 -20.32 -4.21 -0.64
N LEU A 70 -19.10 -3.97 -1.13
CA LEU A 70 -18.76 -2.71 -1.81
C LEU A 70 -19.52 -2.55 -3.13
N GLY A 71 -19.73 -3.65 -3.85
CA GLY A 71 -20.47 -3.69 -5.11
C GLY A 71 -21.96 -3.40 -4.97
N SER A 72 -22.55 -3.63 -3.79
CA SER A 72 -23.96 -3.33 -3.49
C SER A 72 -24.21 -1.84 -3.20
N ARG A 73 -23.16 -1.02 -3.03
CA ARG A 73 -23.31 0.38 -2.65
C ARG A 73 -23.70 1.25 -3.84
N GLU A 74 -24.48 2.32 -3.58
CA GLU A 74 -25.06 3.23 -4.59
C GLU A 74 -24.06 3.73 -5.65
N LYS A 75 -22.79 3.92 -5.28
CA LYS A 75 -21.76 4.48 -6.18
C LYS A 75 -20.65 3.48 -6.50
N ALA A 76 -20.97 2.21 -6.42
CA ALA A 76 -20.06 1.15 -6.84
C ALA A 76 -19.72 1.27 -8.34
N PRO A 77 -18.52 0.87 -8.76
CA PRO A 77 -18.21 0.76 -10.17
C PRO A 77 -19.11 -0.31 -10.84
N PRO A 78 -19.33 -0.23 -12.17
CA PRO A 78 -20.12 -1.22 -12.89
C PRO A 78 -19.63 -2.66 -12.63
N ALA A 79 -20.54 -3.62 -12.73
CA ALA A 79 -20.18 -5.04 -12.69
C ALA A 79 -19.11 -5.33 -13.76
N GLY A 80 -18.14 -6.22 -13.43
CA GLY A 80 -17.01 -6.53 -14.32
C GLY A 80 -15.89 -5.48 -14.37
N SER A 81 -16.03 -4.34 -13.67
CA SER A 81 -14.91 -3.38 -13.55
C SER A 81 -13.74 -4.00 -12.77
N ALA A 82 -12.51 -3.65 -13.16
CA ALA A 82 -11.30 -4.10 -12.49
C ALA A 82 -11.28 -3.73 -10.99
N VAL A 83 -10.67 -4.59 -10.19
CA VAL A 83 -10.46 -4.41 -8.74
C VAL A 83 -8.97 -4.42 -8.47
N GLY A 84 -8.50 -3.43 -7.71
CA GLY A 84 -7.13 -3.43 -7.20
C GLY A 84 -7.04 -4.10 -5.84
N VAL A 85 -6.03 -4.93 -5.66
CA VAL A 85 -5.78 -5.63 -4.41
C VAL A 85 -4.33 -5.41 -3.97
N CYS A 86 -4.11 -4.91 -2.76
CA CYS A 86 -2.79 -4.96 -2.18
C CYS A 86 -2.64 -6.16 -1.23
N PHE A 87 -1.46 -6.77 -1.26
CA PHE A 87 -1.18 -8.06 -0.67
C PHE A 87 0.16 -8.02 0.11
N PRO A 88 0.24 -8.60 1.31
CA PRO A 88 1.43 -8.48 2.17
C PRO A 88 2.55 -9.43 1.75
N SER A 89 3.02 -9.30 0.51
CA SER A 89 4.04 -10.16 -0.10
C SER A 89 4.71 -9.46 -1.28
N ILE A 90 5.89 -9.92 -1.66
CA ILE A 90 6.49 -9.64 -2.97
C ILE A 90 5.60 -10.24 -4.05
N ILE A 91 5.12 -9.41 -4.98
CA ILE A 91 4.28 -9.83 -6.12
C ILE A 91 5.07 -9.62 -7.42
N ARG A 92 5.21 -10.68 -8.22
CA ARG A 92 5.81 -10.61 -9.56
C ARG A 92 4.94 -11.32 -10.57
N GLY A 93 4.44 -10.58 -11.57
CA GLY A 93 3.52 -11.12 -12.57
C GLY A 93 2.28 -11.76 -11.93
N GLY A 94 1.65 -11.09 -10.95
CA GLY A 94 0.49 -11.62 -10.23
C GLY A 94 0.79 -12.72 -9.19
N VAL A 95 2.02 -13.27 -9.18
CA VAL A 95 2.40 -14.43 -8.36
C VAL A 95 3.07 -14.01 -7.05
N CYS A 96 2.62 -14.58 -5.95
CA CYS A 96 3.20 -14.41 -4.61
C CYS A 96 4.59 -15.07 -4.53
N ARG A 97 5.61 -14.32 -4.10
CA ARG A 97 7.01 -14.77 -4.02
C ARG A 97 7.57 -14.83 -2.60
N SER A 98 6.86 -14.32 -1.61
CA SER A 98 7.27 -14.35 -0.21
C SER A 98 6.06 -14.51 0.70
N ALA A 99 6.25 -14.94 1.95
CA ALA A 99 5.16 -15.11 2.91
C ALA A 99 5.65 -14.83 4.35
N SER A 100 6.12 -13.60 4.60
CA SER A 100 6.58 -13.21 5.93
C SER A 100 5.43 -12.93 6.90
N ASN A 101 4.30 -12.41 6.39
CA ASN A 101 3.16 -11.94 7.18
C ASN A 101 1.83 -12.63 6.80
N ILE A 102 1.90 -13.70 6.01
CA ILE A 102 0.74 -14.50 5.59
C ILE A 102 1.17 -15.98 5.54
N ASP A 103 0.22 -16.89 5.35
CA ASP A 103 0.49 -18.34 5.29
C ASP A 103 1.44 -18.70 4.14
N SER A 104 2.39 -19.63 4.41
CA SER A 104 3.40 -20.03 3.42
C SER A 104 2.83 -20.71 2.18
N SER A 105 1.61 -21.24 2.25
CA SER A 105 0.90 -21.82 1.09
C SER A 105 0.62 -20.84 -0.04
N TRP A 106 0.79 -19.54 0.20
CA TRP A 106 0.68 -18.55 -0.84
C TRP A 106 1.88 -18.50 -1.78
N ILE A 107 3.05 -18.98 -1.36
CA ILE A 107 4.27 -18.95 -2.20
C ILE A 107 4.04 -19.77 -3.48
N GLY A 108 4.18 -19.10 -4.63
CA GLY A 108 3.94 -19.68 -5.95
C GLY A 108 2.48 -19.61 -6.42
N THR A 109 1.54 -19.15 -5.57
CA THR A 109 0.15 -18.92 -5.99
C THR A 109 0.07 -17.71 -6.90
N ASP A 110 -0.61 -17.84 -8.04
CA ASP A 110 -1.06 -16.70 -8.85
C ASP A 110 -2.24 -16.04 -8.12
N VAL A 111 -1.94 -14.97 -7.40
CA VAL A 111 -2.91 -14.24 -6.57
C VAL A 111 -3.91 -13.50 -7.45
N ALA A 112 -3.45 -12.97 -8.59
CA ALA A 112 -4.30 -12.22 -9.50
C ALA A 112 -5.36 -13.14 -10.14
N ASP A 113 -4.95 -14.30 -10.66
CA ASP A 113 -5.85 -15.27 -11.27
C ASP A 113 -6.81 -15.88 -10.25
N LEU A 114 -6.30 -16.29 -9.08
CA LEU A 114 -7.12 -16.80 -7.98
C LEU A 114 -8.24 -15.82 -7.58
N LEU A 115 -7.90 -14.56 -7.40
CA LEU A 115 -8.86 -13.53 -7.00
C LEU A 115 -9.78 -13.16 -8.16
N ALA A 116 -9.29 -13.09 -9.40
CA ALA A 116 -10.10 -12.83 -10.58
C ALA A 116 -11.20 -13.89 -10.74
N THR A 117 -10.84 -15.17 -10.54
CA THR A 117 -11.80 -16.29 -10.56
C THR A 117 -12.89 -16.15 -9.49
N HIS A 118 -12.51 -15.74 -8.25
CA HIS A 118 -13.48 -15.62 -7.15
C HIS A 118 -14.36 -14.36 -7.26
N LEU A 119 -13.88 -13.33 -7.92
CA LEU A 119 -14.61 -12.06 -8.07
C LEU A 119 -15.35 -11.94 -9.40
N ASP A 120 -15.11 -12.83 -10.36
CA ASP A 120 -15.62 -12.75 -11.73
C ASP A 120 -15.34 -11.38 -12.39
N ARG A 121 -14.10 -10.88 -12.23
CA ARG A 121 -13.65 -9.61 -12.78
C ARG A 121 -12.12 -9.51 -12.80
N PRO A 122 -11.53 -8.64 -13.64
CA PRO A 122 -10.08 -8.42 -13.66
C PRO A 122 -9.57 -7.96 -12.30
N VAL A 123 -8.43 -8.48 -11.88
CA VAL A 123 -7.78 -8.13 -10.63
C VAL A 123 -6.33 -7.74 -10.88
N THR A 124 -5.95 -6.57 -10.40
CA THR A 124 -4.56 -6.12 -10.33
C THR A 124 -4.05 -6.27 -8.91
N VAL A 125 -2.93 -6.98 -8.74
CA VAL A 125 -2.34 -7.24 -7.42
C VAL A 125 -0.97 -6.59 -7.32
N LEU A 126 -0.70 -5.92 -6.20
CA LEU A 126 0.61 -5.37 -5.88
C LEU A 126 0.93 -5.53 -4.39
N ASN A 127 2.19 -5.31 -4.02
CA ASN A 127 2.60 -5.29 -2.61
C ASN A 127 1.88 -4.19 -1.83
N ASP A 128 1.63 -4.38 -0.52
CA ASP A 128 0.91 -3.44 0.34
C ASP A 128 1.66 -2.11 0.55
N ALA A 129 2.98 -2.15 0.70
CA ALA A 129 3.80 -0.94 0.79
C ALA A 129 3.89 -0.21 -0.56
N ASP A 130 3.99 -0.95 -1.67
CA ASP A 130 3.94 -0.39 -3.03
C ASP A 130 2.61 0.35 -3.27
N ALA A 131 1.49 -0.25 -2.88
CA ALA A 131 0.18 0.40 -2.96
C ALA A 131 0.13 1.68 -2.14
N ALA A 132 0.60 1.64 -0.90
CA ALA A 132 0.63 2.82 -0.04
C ALA A 132 1.52 3.92 -0.63
N GLY A 133 2.69 3.56 -1.17
CA GLY A 133 3.61 4.47 -1.82
C GLY A 133 3.02 5.14 -3.06
N LEU A 134 2.38 4.36 -3.92
CA LEU A 134 1.73 4.85 -5.13
C LEU A 134 0.61 5.86 -4.78
N ALA A 135 -0.19 5.56 -3.76
CA ALA A 135 -1.23 6.46 -3.28
C ALA A 135 -0.67 7.77 -2.71
N GLU A 136 0.36 7.70 -1.87
CA GLU A 136 1.01 8.87 -1.27
C GLU A 136 1.69 9.76 -2.34
N ALA A 137 2.33 9.17 -3.34
CA ALA A 137 2.93 9.89 -4.44
C ALA A 137 1.88 10.62 -5.29
N ARG A 138 0.72 10.02 -5.54
CA ARG A 138 -0.31 10.58 -6.40
C ARG A 138 -1.25 11.55 -5.69
N TYR A 139 -1.65 11.25 -4.44
CA TYR A 139 -2.73 11.94 -3.74
C TYR A 139 -2.35 12.45 -2.35
N GLY A 140 -1.26 11.99 -1.79
CA GLY A 140 -0.84 12.29 -0.43
C GLY A 140 0.37 13.22 -0.34
N ALA A 141 1.25 12.95 0.60
CA ALA A 141 2.40 13.77 0.95
C ALA A 141 3.43 13.94 -0.19
N GLY A 142 3.47 12.99 -1.13
CA GLY A 142 4.33 13.03 -2.32
C GLY A 142 3.71 13.72 -3.53
N ARG A 143 2.49 14.24 -3.43
CA ARG A 143 1.80 14.84 -4.57
C ARG A 143 2.57 16.03 -5.16
N GLY A 144 2.83 15.95 -6.49
CA GLY A 144 3.55 17.00 -7.21
C GLY A 144 5.05 17.02 -6.97
N ARG A 145 5.60 16.04 -6.28
CA ARG A 145 7.04 15.87 -6.13
C ARG A 145 7.63 15.15 -7.33
N SER A 146 8.73 15.65 -7.85
CA SER A 146 9.59 15.01 -8.86
C SER A 146 10.77 14.33 -8.19
N GLY A 147 11.55 13.58 -8.97
CA GLY A 147 12.72 12.86 -8.49
C GLY A 147 12.36 11.59 -7.73
N THR A 148 13.23 11.18 -6.81
CA THR A 148 13.12 9.93 -6.07
C THR A 148 12.44 10.15 -4.71
N VAL A 149 11.26 9.59 -4.54
CA VAL A 149 10.50 9.60 -3.28
C VAL A 149 10.50 8.19 -2.68
N MET A 150 10.92 8.08 -1.44
CA MET A 150 10.88 6.82 -0.69
C MET A 150 9.76 6.89 0.35
N VAL A 151 8.79 6.00 0.23
CA VAL A 151 7.72 5.83 1.23
C VAL A 151 8.08 4.65 2.11
N ILE A 152 8.31 4.90 3.38
CA ILE A 152 8.70 3.86 4.36
C ILE A 152 7.57 3.69 5.36
N THR A 153 6.99 2.51 5.41
CA THR A 153 5.92 2.18 6.35
C THR A 153 6.49 1.48 7.58
N LEU A 154 6.30 2.09 8.75
CA LEU A 154 6.76 1.57 10.03
C LEU A 154 5.56 0.99 10.80
N GLY A 155 5.49 -0.34 10.87
CA GLY A 155 4.40 -1.09 11.49
C GLY A 155 4.91 -2.35 12.20
N THR A 156 4.29 -3.51 11.92
CA THR A 156 4.76 -4.82 12.41
C THR A 156 6.17 -5.12 11.90
N GLY A 157 6.41 -4.81 10.64
CA GLY A 157 7.72 -4.78 9.99
C GLY A 157 8.02 -3.39 9.43
N ILE A 158 8.90 -3.33 8.45
CA ILE A 158 9.19 -2.16 7.65
C ILE A 158 8.87 -2.49 6.19
N GLY A 159 7.87 -1.83 5.63
CA GLY A 159 7.61 -1.85 4.19
C GLY A 159 8.25 -0.64 3.50
N GLY A 160 8.56 -0.78 2.22
CA GLY A 160 9.12 0.29 1.42
C GLY A 160 8.47 0.37 0.05
N ALA A 161 8.28 1.60 -0.46
CA ALA A 161 7.99 1.84 -1.85
C ALA A 161 8.95 2.89 -2.40
N LEU A 162 9.48 2.62 -3.57
CA LEU A 162 10.38 3.51 -4.28
C LEU A 162 9.62 4.11 -5.48
N ILE A 163 9.52 5.42 -5.51
CA ILE A 163 8.81 6.15 -6.57
C ILE A 163 9.82 7.08 -7.25
N HIS A 164 9.92 7.02 -8.56
CA HIS A 164 10.73 7.94 -9.34
C HIS A 164 9.87 8.65 -10.38
N ASP A 165 9.82 9.98 -10.32
CA ASP A 165 8.97 10.83 -11.17
C ASP A 165 7.52 10.35 -11.25
N GLY A 166 6.95 9.96 -10.10
CA GLY A 166 5.58 9.48 -9.95
C GLY A 166 5.34 8.04 -10.40
N ARG A 167 6.39 7.32 -10.83
CA ARG A 167 6.33 5.91 -11.23
C ARG A 167 6.87 4.99 -10.15
N LEU A 168 6.14 3.92 -9.88
CA LEU A 168 6.56 2.91 -8.91
C LEU A 168 7.70 2.04 -9.45
N VAL A 169 8.74 1.84 -8.65
CA VAL A 169 9.70 0.76 -8.79
C VAL A 169 9.25 -0.37 -7.85
N PRO A 170 8.63 -1.43 -8.34
CA PRO A 170 7.90 -2.37 -7.50
C PRO A 170 8.81 -3.27 -6.64
N ASN A 171 8.25 -3.74 -5.53
CA ASN A 171 8.87 -4.69 -4.61
C ASN A 171 10.18 -4.19 -3.99
N PHE A 172 10.18 -2.97 -3.49
CA PHE A 172 11.31 -2.42 -2.74
C PHE A 172 11.24 -2.86 -1.27
N GLU A 173 12.00 -3.86 -0.91
CA GLU A 173 12.00 -4.49 0.42
C GLU A 173 12.94 -3.75 1.40
N ALA A 174 12.58 -2.53 1.78
CA ALA A 174 13.39 -1.67 2.65
C ALA A 174 13.66 -2.25 4.05
N GLY A 175 12.76 -3.10 4.55
CA GLY A 175 12.90 -3.77 5.85
C GLY A 175 13.94 -4.89 5.88
N ALA A 176 14.22 -5.47 4.71
CA ALA A 176 15.19 -6.55 4.56
C ALA A 176 16.65 -6.06 4.48
N LEU A 177 16.88 -4.74 4.44
CA LEU A 177 18.23 -4.19 4.49
C LEU A 177 18.94 -4.65 5.77
N GLU A 178 20.18 -5.13 5.62
CA GLU A 178 21.02 -5.49 6.74
C GLU A 178 21.74 -4.27 7.31
N LEU A 179 21.53 -4.02 8.59
CA LEU A 179 22.24 -3.00 9.37
C LEU A 179 22.82 -3.65 10.63
N ASP A 180 24.12 -3.50 10.82
CA ASP A 180 24.81 -4.04 12.00
C ASP A 180 24.61 -5.56 12.19
N GLY A 181 24.60 -6.32 11.08
CA GLY A 181 24.46 -7.77 11.07
C GLY A 181 23.05 -8.30 11.32
N VAL A 182 22.02 -7.43 11.29
CA VAL A 182 20.62 -7.82 11.43
C VAL A 182 19.73 -7.08 10.44
N MET A 183 18.58 -7.67 10.10
CA MET A 183 17.58 -7.00 9.27
C MET A 183 17.09 -5.72 9.96
N ALA A 184 17.01 -4.62 9.22
CA ALA A 184 16.61 -3.32 9.74
C ALA A 184 15.24 -3.36 10.44
N GLU A 185 14.27 -4.09 9.90
CA GLU A 185 12.94 -4.22 10.51
C GLU A 185 12.96 -4.82 11.91
N SER A 186 13.92 -5.69 12.22
CA SER A 186 14.02 -6.30 13.55
C SER A 186 14.33 -5.30 14.66
N ARG A 187 14.87 -4.12 14.30
CA ARG A 187 15.26 -3.07 15.25
C ARG A 187 14.54 -1.74 15.07
N ALA A 188 14.16 -1.40 13.84
CA ALA A 188 13.62 -0.08 13.49
C ALA A 188 12.11 -0.10 13.16
N SER A 189 11.43 -1.26 13.18
CA SER A 189 9.97 -1.31 13.07
C SER A 189 9.27 -0.73 14.31
N ALA A 190 8.02 -0.29 14.17
CA ALA A 190 7.23 0.16 15.32
C ALA A 190 7.02 -0.96 16.35
N LYS A 191 6.84 -2.20 15.88
CA LYS A 191 6.74 -3.39 16.75
C LYS A 191 8.05 -3.65 17.53
N ALA A 192 9.21 -3.39 16.93
CA ALA A 192 10.48 -3.51 17.65
C ALA A 192 10.57 -2.48 18.80
N ARG A 193 10.13 -1.23 18.57
CA ARG A 193 10.03 -0.23 19.62
C ARG A 193 9.15 -0.70 20.79
N GLU A 194 7.95 -1.19 20.48
CA GLU A 194 6.99 -1.66 21.50
C GLU A 194 7.51 -2.86 22.26
N ARG A 195 8.05 -3.85 21.56
CA ARG A 195 8.63 -5.09 22.14
C ARG A 195 9.74 -4.78 23.14
N GLU A 196 10.57 -3.78 22.84
CA GLU A 196 11.75 -3.44 23.65
C GLU A 196 11.48 -2.28 24.62
N GLY A 197 10.27 -1.74 24.66
CA GLY A 197 9.87 -0.67 25.57
C GLY A 197 10.64 0.64 25.35
N LEU A 198 11.09 0.90 24.10
CA LEU A 198 11.95 2.06 23.84
C LEU A 198 11.19 3.38 24.00
N SER A 199 11.83 4.34 24.63
CA SER A 199 11.43 5.74 24.59
C SER A 199 11.46 6.28 23.14
N TRP A 200 10.83 7.41 22.88
CA TRP A 200 10.88 8.02 21.56
C TRP A 200 12.28 8.46 21.15
N SER A 201 13.09 8.93 22.09
CA SER A 201 14.48 9.31 21.83
C SER A 201 15.34 8.11 21.44
N GLU A 202 15.24 6.99 22.14
CA GLU A 202 15.96 5.76 21.82
C GLU A 202 15.53 5.18 20.47
N TYR A 203 14.24 5.24 20.18
CA TYR A 203 13.72 4.81 18.91
C TYR A 203 14.16 5.73 17.76
N ALA A 204 14.13 7.05 17.96
CA ALA A 204 14.64 8.02 16.99
C ALA A 204 16.13 7.79 16.66
N ALA A 205 16.94 7.40 17.62
CA ALA A 205 18.34 7.04 17.36
C ALA A 205 18.48 5.84 16.41
N ARG A 206 17.59 4.85 16.51
CA ARG A 206 17.52 3.71 15.57
C ARG A 206 17.03 4.13 14.19
N LEU A 207 16.00 4.98 14.15
CA LEU A 207 15.48 5.54 12.90
C LEU A 207 16.51 6.42 12.22
N GLN A 208 17.26 7.23 12.97
CA GLN A 208 18.38 8.05 12.45
C GLN A 208 19.37 7.17 11.68
N ARG A 209 19.82 6.08 12.30
CA ARG A 209 20.76 5.16 11.67
C ARG A 209 20.19 4.52 10.40
N TYR A 210 18.93 4.12 10.45
CA TYR A 210 18.23 3.50 9.33
C TYR A 210 18.06 4.48 8.16
N PHE A 211 17.52 5.67 8.41
CA PHE A 211 17.31 6.67 7.37
C PHE A 211 18.62 7.25 6.83
N THR A 212 19.63 7.45 7.65
CA THR A 212 20.96 7.83 7.18
C THR A 212 21.55 6.78 6.22
N HIS A 213 21.32 5.48 6.48
CA HIS A 213 21.77 4.45 5.56
C HIS A 213 21.00 4.49 4.23
N LEU A 214 19.68 4.63 4.26
CA LEU A 214 18.87 4.82 3.05
C LEU A 214 19.29 6.07 2.27
N GLU A 215 19.51 7.18 2.95
CA GLU A 215 19.96 8.44 2.35
C GLU A 215 21.29 8.26 1.60
N ARG A 216 22.25 7.57 2.21
CA ARG A 216 23.56 7.31 1.59
C ARG A 216 23.50 6.35 0.39
N VAL A 217 22.59 5.38 0.39
CA VAL A 217 22.49 4.38 -0.67
C VAL A 217 21.66 4.88 -1.85
N PHE A 218 20.56 5.58 -1.58
CA PHE A 218 19.56 5.95 -2.59
C PHE A 218 19.53 7.43 -2.92
N SER A 219 20.06 8.31 -2.07
CA SER A 219 20.03 9.77 -2.24
C SER A 219 18.64 10.28 -2.67
N PRO A 220 17.55 9.97 -1.91
CA PRO A 220 16.22 10.35 -2.32
C PRO A 220 15.99 11.85 -2.13
N ASP A 221 15.05 12.41 -2.89
CA ASP A 221 14.62 13.81 -2.75
C ASP A 221 13.62 13.99 -1.59
N LEU A 222 12.93 12.91 -1.18
CA LEU A 222 11.95 12.94 -0.10
C LEU A 222 11.79 11.59 0.56
N PHE A 223 11.73 11.57 1.89
CA PHE A 223 11.19 10.47 2.67
C PHE A 223 9.76 10.77 3.13
N ILE A 224 8.86 9.81 2.97
CA ILE A 224 7.49 9.83 3.53
C ILE A 224 7.36 8.67 4.51
N VAL A 225 7.02 8.95 5.76
CA VAL A 225 6.87 7.92 6.80
C VAL A 225 5.41 7.57 6.98
N GLY A 226 5.07 6.34 6.63
CA GLY A 226 3.74 5.73 6.78
C GLY A 226 3.66 4.71 7.92
N GLY A 227 2.59 3.91 7.89
CA GLY A 227 2.33 2.90 8.91
C GLY A 227 1.71 3.47 10.18
N GLY A 228 1.58 2.64 11.22
CA GLY A 228 0.91 3.02 12.47
C GLY A 228 1.54 4.21 13.19
N ILE A 229 2.86 4.34 13.07
CA ILE A 229 3.65 5.39 13.72
C ILE A 229 3.44 6.79 13.12
N SER A 230 2.95 6.87 11.88
CA SER A 230 2.70 8.16 11.20
C SER A 230 1.61 9.01 11.89
N LYS A 231 0.91 8.45 12.85
CA LYS A 231 -0.05 9.18 13.70
C LYS A 231 0.60 10.02 14.80
N ARG A 232 1.88 9.80 15.05
CA ARG A 232 2.65 10.48 16.10
C ARG A 232 3.98 11.04 15.56
N PRO A 233 3.98 11.80 14.47
CA PRO A 233 5.20 12.26 13.80
C PRO A 233 6.02 13.20 14.70
N ASP A 234 5.36 14.00 15.53
CA ASP A 234 6.01 14.99 16.39
C ASP A 234 6.87 14.36 17.51
N ASP A 235 6.62 13.07 17.83
CA ASP A 235 7.37 12.38 18.87
C ASP A 235 8.79 11.95 18.41
N TYR A 236 9.01 11.82 17.10
CA TYR A 236 10.29 11.27 16.59
C TYR A 236 10.88 11.99 15.38
N LEU A 237 10.07 12.55 14.46
CA LEU A 237 10.62 13.22 13.25
C LEU A 237 11.52 14.42 13.61
N PRO A 238 11.19 15.30 14.59
CA PRO A 238 12.06 16.40 14.97
C PRO A 238 13.39 15.98 15.60
N LEU A 239 13.53 14.71 15.98
CA LEU A 239 14.75 14.15 16.56
C LEU A 239 15.70 13.57 15.50
N LEU A 240 15.30 13.59 14.22
CA LEU A 240 16.10 13.08 13.11
C LEU A 240 16.87 14.24 12.45
N ASP A 241 18.16 14.04 12.23
CA ASP A 241 19.03 14.94 11.50
C ASP A 241 19.44 14.32 10.16
N LEU A 242 18.70 14.67 9.09
CA LEU A 242 18.88 14.14 7.73
C LEU A 242 19.00 15.30 6.75
N SER A 243 19.81 15.12 5.71
CA SER A 243 19.89 16.10 4.61
C SER A 243 18.63 16.07 3.74
N THR A 244 18.06 14.88 3.57
CA THR A 244 16.81 14.67 2.83
C THR A 244 15.60 15.05 3.68
N GLN A 245 14.66 15.80 3.10
CA GLN A 245 13.40 16.10 3.76
C GLN A 245 12.65 14.82 4.16
N ILE A 246 12.16 14.76 5.39
CA ILE A 246 11.34 13.65 5.89
C ILE A 246 10.00 14.19 6.43
N ILE A 247 8.88 13.62 5.98
CA ILE A 247 7.53 14.06 6.34
C ILE A 247 6.60 12.88 6.61
N PRO A 248 5.52 13.06 7.38
CA PRO A 248 4.54 11.99 7.61
C PRO A 248 3.62 11.79 6.40
N ALA A 249 3.16 10.54 6.21
CA ALA A 249 2.16 10.15 5.24
C ALA A 249 0.78 10.78 5.55
N GLN A 250 0.02 11.16 4.52
CA GLN A 250 -1.27 11.84 4.66
C GLN A 250 -2.48 10.91 4.54
N LEU A 251 -2.40 9.86 3.72
CA LEU A 251 -3.54 8.97 3.45
C LEU A 251 -3.75 7.91 4.53
N GLN A 252 -2.74 7.72 5.38
CA GLN A 252 -2.81 6.83 6.54
C GLN A 252 -3.38 5.43 6.21
N ASN A 253 -4.43 5.01 6.97
CA ASN A 253 -5.06 3.69 6.81
C ASN A 253 -5.81 3.49 5.48
N ASN A 254 -5.95 4.51 4.64
CA ASN A 254 -6.59 4.41 3.33
C ASN A 254 -5.58 4.22 2.19
N ALA A 255 -4.29 4.42 2.45
CA ALA A 255 -3.26 4.42 1.43
C ALA A 255 -3.24 3.11 0.61
N GLY A 256 -3.25 1.94 1.26
CA GLY A 256 -3.28 0.64 0.57
C GLY A 256 -4.50 0.49 -0.34
N ILE A 257 -5.70 0.83 0.15
CA ILE A 257 -6.95 0.74 -0.63
C ILE A 257 -6.92 1.68 -1.84
N VAL A 258 -6.49 2.94 -1.64
CA VAL A 258 -6.43 3.95 -2.70
C VAL A 258 -5.36 3.59 -3.73
N GLY A 259 -4.19 3.12 -3.29
CA GLY A 259 -3.11 2.70 -4.17
C GLY A 259 -3.44 1.47 -4.98
N ALA A 260 -4.07 0.47 -4.36
CA ALA A 260 -4.56 -0.71 -5.08
C ALA A 260 -5.60 -0.30 -6.16
N ALA A 261 -6.57 0.53 -5.80
CA ALA A 261 -7.56 1.04 -6.75
C ALA A 261 -6.89 1.84 -7.89
N LEU A 262 -5.87 2.64 -7.59
CA LEU A 262 -5.11 3.40 -8.58
C LEU A 262 -4.37 2.47 -9.56
N ALA A 263 -3.69 1.45 -9.07
CA ALA A 263 -3.01 0.48 -9.90
C ALA A 263 -3.97 -0.23 -10.90
N ALA A 264 -5.17 -0.60 -10.43
CA ALA A 264 -6.19 -1.21 -11.30
C ALA A 264 -6.82 -0.23 -12.31
N HIS A 265 -6.70 1.09 -12.08
CA HIS A 265 -7.24 2.13 -12.95
C HIS A 265 -6.25 2.55 -14.05
N ASP A 266 -4.98 2.75 -13.67
CA ASP A 266 -3.99 3.40 -14.54
C ASP A 266 -3.48 2.49 -15.65
N ASP A 267 -3.33 1.19 -15.42
CA ASP A 267 -3.22 0.17 -16.48
C ASP A 267 -3.31 -1.28 -15.93
N PRO A 268 -4.30 -2.06 -16.34
CA PRO A 268 -4.32 -3.50 -16.01
C PRO A 268 -3.18 -4.28 -16.67
N ALA A 269 -2.52 -3.77 -17.70
CA ALA A 269 -1.43 -4.46 -18.42
C ALA A 269 -0.04 -4.12 -17.90
N ASP A 270 0.16 -2.96 -17.26
CA ASP A 270 1.46 -2.52 -16.73
C ASP A 270 1.71 -2.95 -15.27
N ALA A 271 0.73 -3.56 -14.62
CA ALA A 271 0.84 -4.07 -13.25
C ALA A 271 1.41 -5.51 -13.17
N ASN A 272 1.87 -6.06 -14.29
CA ASN A 272 2.47 -7.40 -14.38
C ASN A 272 4.00 -7.36 -14.46
#